data_baebd9160a16fa74ced9be721ea6c949
#
_entry.id   baebd9160a16fa74ced9be721ea6c949
#
_cell.length_a   1.000
_cell.length_b   1.000
_cell.length_c   1.000
_cell.angle_alpha   90.00
_cell.angle_beta   90.00
_cell.angle_gamma   90.00
#
_symmetry.space_group_name_H-M   'P 1'
#
loop_
_entity.id
_entity.type
_entity.pdbx_description
1 polymer ?
#
loop_
_entity_poly.entity_id
_entity_poly.type
_entity_poly.pdbx_seq_one_letter_code
_entity_poly.pdbx_strand_id
1 'polypeptide(L)'
;FRGNLGHPEPARCRGRESGSSVLFTNRSIRPRRLEPERERAFWGVAVALFAANVRFGRIIVGISHNLVAREIRPMATEKSSSRSWMSDAAIYQIYPRSFKDSTGSGLGDIAGITQQMDYLERLGIEAIWLSPFYPSPLVDGGYDVADYCDVDPRLGSLDDFDDMIAAAHARGIKVIVDIVPNHSSNQHPWFKAALAAGSGSPERARYIFRDGRGEHGELPPTNWNANFGGPAWTRVADGQWYLHMFTPEQPDFDWSCPEVHALFCDVLAFWSDRGVDGFRIDVAQGLAKDLDRDDLDDYVVWCTNDQPEDGSHPVIDRDEVHDIYHEWRKVFNEYDPPAFAVAEAWVRPSRQHLYASPDDLGQIFNFEFAKKDWIRDDMHLAIEEGLESAERSGSTATWVMSNHDVVRHATRYALPQVPTGEYHRLPLDWLLRDGTTYREDRALGTKRARAAIMMEMALPGSAYVYQGEELGLFEVADIPWDELEDPSAWRTSRSASTKGRDGCRVPLPWVAADAPQLDDPNDEFGHGGSFGFSPADAKAEPHLPQPKWYKDFAVDVESADPDSMLNLYRRVLA
;
A
#
# COMPACT_ATOMS: atom_id res chain seq x y z
N PHE A 1 -25.12 -45.60 -5.84
CA PHE A 1 -23.74 -46.02 -6.11
C PHE A 1 -22.82 -45.02 -5.44
N ARG A 2 -22.19 -45.45 -4.34
CA ARG A 2 -21.17 -44.67 -3.63
C ARG A 2 -19.83 -44.89 -4.34
N GLY A 3 -19.15 -43.79 -4.74
CA GLY A 3 -17.78 -43.80 -5.22
C GLY A 3 -17.00 -42.72 -4.48
N ASN A 4 -16.04 -43.16 -3.65
CA ASN A 4 -15.05 -42.33 -2.97
C ASN A 4 -14.22 -41.55 -4.01
N LEU A 5 -14.19 -40.23 -3.91
CA LEU A 5 -13.18 -39.40 -4.54
C LEU A 5 -12.33 -38.80 -3.41
N GLY A 6 -11.09 -39.27 -3.34
CA GLY A 6 -10.07 -38.73 -2.43
C GLY A 6 -9.68 -37.34 -2.81
N HIS A 7 -9.53 -36.48 -1.79
CA HIS A 7 -8.98 -35.16 -1.91
C HIS A 7 -7.45 -35.23 -2.14
N PRO A 8 -6.86 -34.44 -3.02
CA PRO A 8 -5.41 -34.26 -3.04
C PRO A 8 -4.97 -33.35 -1.89
N GLU A 9 -4.03 -33.82 -1.10
CA GLU A 9 -3.32 -33.03 -0.10
C GLU A 9 -2.46 -31.93 -0.79
N PRO A 10 -2.22 -30.77 -0.14
CA PRO A 10 -1.37 -29.73 -0.68
C PRO A 10 0.09 -30.20 -0.72
N ALA A 11 0.76 -29.93 -1.83
CA ALA A 11 2.14 -30.27 -2.08
C ALA A 11 3.07 -29.64 -1.03
N ARG A 12 3.74 -30.48 -0.24
CA ARG A 12 4.86 -30.08 0.60
C ARG A 12 6.10 -29.94 -0.26
N CYS A 13 6.74 -28.77 -0.23
CA CYS A 13 8.08 -28.59 -0.77
C CYS A 13 9.05 -29.61 -0.14
N ARG A 14 9.59 -30.50 -0.95
CA ARG A 14 10.66 -31.42 -0.54
C ARG A 14 12.00 -30.82 -0.89
N GLY A 15 12.73 -30.36 0.14
CA GLY A 15 14.17 -30.09 0.00
C GLY A 15 14.94 -31.38 -0.27
N ARG A 16 15.89 -31.31 -1.21
CA ARG A 16 16.88 -32.39 -1.44
C ARG A 16 17.87 -32.38 -0.29
N GLU A 17 17.91 -33.47 0.48
CA GLU A 17 18.98 -33.76 1.43
C GLU A 17 20.24 -34.18 0.68
N SER A 18 21.33 -33.39 0.79
CA SER A 18 22.68 -33.87 0.62
C SER A 18 23.31 -34.06 2.00
N GLY A 19 23.61 -35.31 2.36
CA GLY A 19 24.09 -35.69 3.66
C GLY A 19 25.49 -35.14 3.98
N SER A 20 25.58 -34.54 5.15
CA SER A 20 26.82 -34.49 5.96
C SER A 20 26.40 -34.42 7.43
N SER A 21 26.63 -35.52 8.13
CA SER A 21 26.37 -35.66 9.54
C SER A 21 27.37 -34.84 10.39
N VAL A 22 26.90 -33.82 11.07
CA VAL A 22 27.59 -33.20 12.19
C VAL A 22 26.66 -33.24 13.40
N LEU A 23 27.08 -33.99 14.38
CA LEU A 23 26.44 -34.11 15.71
C LEU A 23 26.49 -32.76 16.42
N PHE A 24 25.36 -32.12 16.60
CA PHE A 24 25.20 -31.02 17.55
C PHE A 24 24.36 -31.47 18.75
N THR A 25 24.98 -31.43 19.92
CA THR A 25 24.35 -31.69 21.19
C THR A 25 23.31 -30.64 21.55
N ASN A 26 22.09 -31.10 21.75
CA ASN A 26 20.93 -30.32 22.17
C ASN A 26 21.15 -29.72 23.58
N ARG A 27 21.42 -28.43 23.70
CA ARG A 27 21.23 -27.68 24.93
C ARG A 27 20.00 -26.79 24.78
N SER A 28 18.93 -27.20 25.42
CA SER A 28 17.71 -26.43 25.56
C SER A 28 17.97 -25.13 26.32
N ILE A 29 17.98 -23.99 25.62
CA ILE A 29 17.94 -22.66 26.22
C ILE A 29 16.46 -22.30 26.42
N ARG A 30 16.00 -22.34 27.67
CA ARG A 30 14.69 -21.80 28.05
C ARG A 30 14.75 -20.27 27.97
N PRO A 31 13.82 -19.56 27.31
CA PRO A 31 13.77 -18.11 27.35
C PRO A 31 13.44 -17.66 28.78
N ARG A 32 14.29 -16.82 29.38
CA ARG A 32 13.99 -16.13 30.64
C ARG A 32 12.90 -15.10 30.38
N ARG A 33 11.74 -15.25 31.03
CA ARG A 33 10.75 -14.18 31.14
C ARG A 33 11.42 -12.99 31.86
N LEU A 34 11.46 -11.85 31.17
CA LEU A 34 11.80 -10.57 31.78
C LEU A 34 10.57 -10.04 32.52
N GLU A 35 10.79 -9.46 33.71
CA GLU A 35 9.71 -8.98 34.58
C GLU A 35 9.01 -7.72 34.00
N PRO A 36 7.72 -7.54 34.27
CA PRO A 36 6.91 -6.43 33.75
C PRO A 36 7.40 -5.02 34.15
N GLU A 37 8.27 -4.93 35.15
CA GLU A 37 8.81 -3.62 35.60
C GLU A 37 9.87 -3.03 34.65
N ARG A 38 10.56 -3.82 33.84
CA ARG A 38 11.52 -3.32 32.86
C ARG A 38 10.85 -2.79 31.61
N GLU A 39 9.71 -3.34 31.23
CA GLU A 39 8.87 -2.81 30.17
C GLU A 39 8.34 -1.41 30.51
N ARG A 40 7.88 -1.20 31.77
CA ARG A 40 7.41 0.11 32.24
C ARG A 40 8.53 1.16 32.30
N ALA A 41 9.77 0.75 32.58
CA ALA A 41 10.90 1.68 32.64
C ALA A 41 11.31 2.20 31.25
N PHE A 42 11.28 1.36 30.22
CA PHE A 42 11.62 1.75 28.84
C PHE A 42 10.60 2.76 28.28
N TRP A 43 9.30 2.49 28.44
CA TRP A 43 8.24 3.38 27.98
C TRP A 43 8.12 4.65 28.83
N GLY A 44 8.44 4.59 30.10
CA GLY A 44 8.49 5.76 30.98
C GLY A 44 9.58 6.77 30.59
N VAL A 45 10.70 6.31 30.03
CA VAL A 45 11.79 7.17 29.55
C VAL A 45 11.43 7.83 28.21
N ALA A 46 10.79 7.13 27.30
CA ALA A 46 10.33 7.69 26.04
C ALA A 46 9.28 8.81 26.25
N VAL A 47 8.32 8.58 27.16
CA VAL A 47 7.29 9.57 27.52
C VAL A 47 7.84 10.74 28.32
N ALA A 48 8.83 10.52 29.21
CA ALA A 48 9.45 11.59 30.00
C ALA A 48 10.37 12.51 29.18
N LEU A 49 11.00 11.99 28.13
CA LEU A 49 11.82 12.77 27.20
C LEU A 49 10.95 13.69 26.31
N PHE A 50 9.74 13.28 25.97
CA PHE A 50 8.80 14.09 25.21
C PHE A 50 8.19 15.25 26.03
N ALA A 51 8.02 15.08 27.33
CA ALA A 51 7.47 16.09 28.22
C ALA A 51 8.46 17.24 28.54
N ALA A 52 9.73 17.11 28.17
CA ALA A 52 10.80 18.01 28.59
C ALA A 52 11.22 19.05 27.54
N ASN A 53 10.48 19.25 26.43
CA ASN A 53 10.67 20.35 25.47
C ASN A 53 12.14 20.61 25.09
N VAL A 54 12.87 19.59 24.58
CA VAL A 54 14.28 19.69 24.23
C VAL A 54 14.46 19.50 22.73
N ARG A 55 15.03 20.48 22.05
CA ARG A 55 15.45 20.44 20.64
C ARG A 55 16.39 19.25 20.40
N PHE A 56 15.88 18.22 19.69
CA PHE A 56 16.53 16.95 19.43
C PHE A 56 17.56 17.02 18.30
N GLY A 57 18.70 17.59 18.55
CA GLY A 57 19.86 17.46 17.66
C GLY A 57 21.07 16.76 18.30
N ARG A 58 20.97 16.23 19.52
CA ARG A 58 22.17 15.78 20.25
C ARG A 58 22.05 14.59 21.22
N ILE A 59 20.97 13.77 21.23
CA ILE A 59 20.79 12.74 22.29
C ILE A 59 20.74 11.29 21.79
N ILE A 60 21.04 10.98 20.55
CA ILE A 60 21.18 9.56 20.11
C ILE A 60 22.56 8.95 20.48
N VAL A 61 23.48 9.69 21.07
CA VAL A 61 24.86 9.25 21.34
C VAL A 61 25.04 8.52 22.70
N GLY A 62 23.98 8.33 23.49
CA GLY A 62 24.08 7.89 24.90
C GLY A 62 23.76 6.43 25.26
N ILE A 63 23.33 5.57 24.36
CA ILE A 63 22.83 4.21 24.72
C ILE A 63 23.64 3.07 24.06
N SER A 64 24.87 3.27 23.71
CA SER A 64 25.72 2.17 23.26
C SER A 64 27.08 2.20 23.97
N HIS A 65 27.12 1.72 25.19
CA HIS A 65 28.37 1.30 25.80
C HIS A 65 28.52 -0.21 25.68
N ASN A 66 28.95 -0.65 24.51
CA ASN A 66 29.74 -1.86 24.22
C ASN A 66 29.62 -2.30 22.74
N LEU A 67 29.87 -1.39 21.82
CA LEU A 67 30.23 -1.75 20.45
C LEU A 67 31.31 -0.76 19.98
N VAL A 68 32.40 -1.34 19.57
CA VAL A 68 33.64 -0.81 19.00
C VAL A 68 33.52 0.63 18.47
N ALA A 69 34.29 1.55 19.09
CA ALA A 69 34.48 2.92 18.62
C ALA A 69 35.00 2.93 17.17
N ARG A 70 34.11 3.11 16.20
CA ARG A 70 34.46 3.69 14.92
C ARG A 70 34.30 5.19 15.06
N GLU A 71 35.38 5.91 14.81
CA GLU A 71 35.40 7.37 14.77
C GLU A 71 34.32 7.87 13.79
N ILE A 72 33.24 8.44 14.32
CA ILE A 72 32.32 9.23 13.54
C ILE A 72 33.07 10.53 13.20
N ARG A 73 33.56 10.66 11.98
CA ARG A 73 34.02 11.93 11.46
C ARG A 73 32.82 12.89 11.48
N PRO A 74 32.98 14.13 11.99
CA PRO A 74 31.94 15.13 11.85
C PRO A 74 31.76 15.37 10.36
N MET A 75 30.54 15.17 9.85
CA MET A 75 30.18 15.58 8.50
C MET A 75 30.50 17.06 8.38
N ALA A 76 31.41 17.39 7.48
CA ALA A 76 31.68 18.77 7.08
C ALA A 76 30.34 19.39 6.67
N THR A 77 30.09 20.60 7.15
CA THR A 77 29.03 21.48 6.68
C THR A 77 29.32 21.86 5.24
N GLU A 78 29.06 20.98 4.30
CA GLU A 78 28.93 21.32 2.91
C GLU A 78 27.62 22.07 2.72
N LYS A 79 27.69 23.12 1.90
CA LYS A 79 26.60 24.02 1.53
C LYS A 79 25.28 23.24 1.38
N SER A 80 24.23 23.69 2.07
CA SER A 80 22.84 23.34 1.87
C SER A 80 22.53 23.09 0.37
N SER A 81 22.70 21.85 -0.08
CA SER A 81 21.86 21.34 -1.15
C SER A 81 20.45 21.38 -0.55
N SER A 82 19.52 22.07 -1.17
CA SER A 82 18.13 22.12 -0.74
C SER A 82 17.66 20.70 -0.54
N ARG A 83 17.47 20.26 0.71
CA ARG A 83 16.80 18.98 0.97
C ARG A 83 15.47 19.02 0.23
N SER A 84 15.17 17.99 -0.55
CA SER A 84 13.86 17.84 -1.16
C SER A 84 12.80 17.94 -0.08
N TRP A 85 11.68 18.63 -0.33
CA TRP A 85 10.58 18.80 0.60
C TRP A 85 10.08 17.47 1.18
N MET A 86 10.20 16.38 0.40
CA MET A 86 9.75 15.03 0.80
C MET A 86 10.68 14.31 1.78
N SER A 87 11.87 14.88 2.11
CA SER A 87 12.87 14.17 2.92
C SER A 87 12.42 13.89 4.35
N ASP A 88 11.47 14.67 4.86
CA ASP A 88 10.92 14.62 6.21
C ASP A 88 9.43 15.00 6.25
N ALA A 89 8.74 14.90 5.11
CA ALA A 89 7.34 15.26 4.97
C ALA A 89 6.38 14.24 5.62
N ALA A 90 5.30 14.75 6.21
CA ALA A 90 4.13 13.99 6.57
C ALA A 90 3.14 13.97 5.40
N ILE A 91 2.92 12.80 4.84
CA ILE A 91 2.12 12.58 3.64
C ILE A 91 0.84 11.84 4.02
N TYR A 92 -0.31 12.39 3.66
CA TYR A 92 -1.61 11.78 3.97
C TYR A 92 -2.19 11.08 2.74
N GLN A 93 -2.36 9.77 2.84
CA GLN A 93 -2.98 8.99 1.77
C GLN A 93 -4.49 9.12 1.79
N ILE A 94 -5.04 9.57 0.68
CA ILE A 94 -6.48 9.63 0.40
C ILE A 94 -6.86 8.50 -0.56
N TYR A 95 -7.83 7.68 -0.16
CA TYR A 95 -8.56 6.77 -1.04
C TYR A 95 -9.82 7.51 -1.51
N PRO A 96 -9.85 8.11 -2.72
CA PRO A 96 -10.84 9.13 -3.11
C PRO A 96 -12.28 8.66 -2.91
N ARG A 97 -12.58 7.43 -3.29
CA ARG A 97 -13.92 6.82 -3.21
C ARG A 97 -14.50 6.77 -1.79
N SER A 98 -13.64 6.81 -0.76
CA SER A 98 -14.03 6.65 0.65
C SER A 98 -13.69 7.85 1.51
N PHE A 99 -13.24 8.97 0.93
CA PHE A 99 -12.85 10.13 1.71
C PHE A 99 -14.03 11.06 2.01
N LYS A 100 -14.67 11.61 0.96
CA LYS A 100 -15.83 12.50 1.09
C LYS A 100 -16.62 12.51 -0.21
N ASP A 101 -17.92 12.24 -0.15
CA ASP A 101 -18.87 12.36 -1.25
C ASP A 101 -19.50 13.76 -1.21
N SER A 102 -19.30 14.56 -2.25
CA SER A 102 -19.87 15.89 -2.38
C SER A 102 -21.20 15.91 -3.12
N THR A 103 -21.52 14.87 -3.88
CA THR A 103 -22.63 14.79 -4.83
C THR A 103 -23.82 13.97 -4.33
N GLY A 104 -23.64 13.12 -3.33
CA GLY A 104 -24.65 12.18 -2.86
C GLY A 104 -24.76 10.92 -3.72
N SER A 105 -23.70 10.59 -4.44
CA SER A 105 -23.61 9.40 -5.29
C SER A 105 -23.30 8.11 -4.54
N GLY A 106 -22.89 8.21 -3.27
CA GLY A 106 -22.37 7.11 -2.46
C GLY A 106 -20.88 6.84 -2.69
N LEU A 107 -20.24 7.54 -3.62
CA LEU A 107 -18.79 7.52 -3.86
C LEU A 107 -18.19 8.87 -3.47
N GLY A 108 -17.06 8.83 -2.76
CA GLY A 108 -16.24 10.03 -2.57
C GLY A 108 -15.70 10.54 -3.90
N ASP A 109 -15.43 11.84 -3.98
CA ASP A 109 -15.08 12.53 -5.20
C ASP A 109 -14.00 13.62 -4.98
N ILE A 110 -13.44 14.15 -6.07
CA ILE A 110 -12.38 15.17 -6.04
C ILE A 110 -12.87 16.47 -5.40
N ALA A 111 -14.12 16.88 -5.69
CA ALA A 111 -14.72 18.07 -5.07
C ALA A 111 -14.90 17.88 -3.55
N GLY A 112 -15.20 16.66 -3.09
CA GLY A 112 -15.26 16.31 -1.68
C GLY A 112 -13.88 16.44 -0.99
N ILE A 113 -12.81 16.06 -1.67
CA ILE A 113 -11.43 16.29 -1.18
C ILE A 113 -11.18 17.79 -1.03
N THR A 114 -11.55 18.57 -2.03
CA THR A 114 -11.42 20.04 -2.02
C THR A 114 -12.17 20.67 -0.85
N GLN A 115 -13.37 20.20 -0.55
CA GLN A 115 -14.17 20.64 0.61
C GLN A 115 -13.48 20.40 1.96
N GLN A 116 -12.59 19.40 2.04
CA GLN A 116 -11.91 19.03 3.28
C GLN A 116 -10.46 19.56 3.37
N MET A 117 -10.03 20.46 2.50
CA MET A 117 -8.66 21.01 2.54
C MET A 117 -8.34 21.71 3.85
N ASP A 118 -9.31 22.40 4.48
CA ASP A 118 -9.11 23.01 5.81
C ASP A 118 -8.92 21.97 6.93
N TYR A 119 -9.51 20.77 6.78
CA TYR A 119 -9.26 19.66 7.70
C TYR A 119 -7.83 19.15 7.56
N LEU A 120 -7.37 18.95 6.33
CA LEU A 120 -6.03 18.48 6.00
C LEU A 120 -4.96 19.50 6.45
N GLU A 121 -5.18 20.79 6.22
CA GLU A 121 -4.30 21.86 6.72
C GLU A 121 -4.21 21.83 8.25
N ARG A 122 -5.36 21.74 8.96
CA ARG A 122 -5.38 21.65 10.42
C ARG A 122 -4.81 20.35 10.99
N LEU A 123 -4.76 19.30 10.20
CA LEU A 123 -4.09 18.05 10.57
C LEU A 123 -2.57 18.25 10.65
N GLY A 124 -2.02 19.17 9.84
CA GLY A 124 -0.59 19.47 9.84
C GLY A 124 0.23 18.65 8.85
N ILE A 125 -0.42 18.09 7.81
CA ILE A 125 0.25 17.34 6.75
C ILE A 125 0.89 18.29 5.73
N GLU A 126 1.94 17.83 5.07
CA GLU A 126 2.69 18.59 4.06
C GLU A 126 2.37 18.15 2.63
N ALA A 127 1.83 16.96 2.47
CA ALA A 127 1.38 16.45 1.17
C ALA A 127 0.16 15.53 1.29
N ILE A 128 -0.61 15.43 0.21
CA ILE A 128 -1.61 14.38 0.00
C ILE A 128 -1.14 13.43 -1.08
N TRP A 129 -1.41 12.13 -0.90
CA TRP A 129 -1.27 11.11 -1.94
C TRP A 129 -2.66 10.57 -2.28
N LEU A 130 -3.07 10.71 -3.54
CA LEU A 130 -4.33 10.19 -4.06
C LEU A 130 -4.12 8.79 -4.64
N SER A 131 -4.82 7.78 -4.12
CA SER A 131 -4.98 6.50 -4.81
C SER A 131 -5.71 6.71 -6.14
N PRO A 132 -5.68 5.77 -7.12
CA PRO A 132 -6.16 6.00 -8.48
C PRO A 132 -7.57 6.58 -8.54
N PHE A 133 -7.71 7.63 -9.33
CA PHE A 133 -8.97 8.35 -9.59
C PHE A 133 -9.29 8.43 -11.10
N TYR A 134 -8.54 7.71 -11.90
CA TYR A 134 -8.65 7.63 -13.35
C TYR A 134 -9.92 6.91 -13.81
N PRO A 135 -10.40 7.13 -15.07
CA PRO A 135 -11.44 6.29 -15.67
C PRO A 135 -11.11 4.81 -15.53
N SER A 136 -12.01 4.07 -14.88
CA SER A 136 -11.81 2.67 -14.54
C SER A 136 -13.14 1.93 -14.45
N PRO A 137 -13.26 0.66 -14.87
CA PRO A 137 -14.39 -0.20 -14.53
C PRO A 137 -14.54 -0.51 -13.03
N LEU A 138 -13.54 -0.17 -12.21
CA LEU A 138 -13.47 -0.44 -10.78
C LEU A 138 -13.43 -1.95 -10.42
N VAL A 139 -12.87 -2.77 -11.28
CA VAL A 139 -12.67 -4.20 -10.98
C VAL A 139 -11.69 -4.39 -9.82
N ASP A 140 -10.72 -3.49 -9.70
CA ASP A 140 -9.74 -3.44 -8.60
C ASP A 140 -9.68 -2.03 -7.99
N GLY A 141 -10.83 -1.49 -7.62
CA GLY A 141 -10.91 -0.25 -6.86
C GLY A 141 -10.30 1.00 -7.51
N GLY A 142 -10.06 0.97 -8.83
CA GLY A 142 -9.43 2.05 -9.61
C GLY A 142 -8.06 1.69 -10.19
N TYR A 143 -7.45 0.59 -9.75
CA TYR A 143 -6.16 0.13 -10.27
C TYR A 143 -6.25 -0.51 -11.67
N ASP A 144 -7.44 -0.78 -12.19
CA ASP A 144 -7.70 -1.16 -13.57
C ASP A 144 -7.96 0.08 -14.44
N VAL A 145 -6.89 0.80 -14.79
CA VAL A 145 -6.93 2.12 -15.45
C VAL A 145 -7.28 2.00 -16.93
N ALA A 146 -8.35 2.70 -17.36
CA ALA A 146 -8.79 2.75 -18.76
C ALA A 146 -8.30 4.00 -19.52
N ASP A 147 -7.97 5.07 -18.82
CA ASP A 147 -7.35 6.29 -19.34
C ASP A 147 -6.47 6.92 -18.28
N TYR A 148 -5.19 7.12 -18.56
CA TYR A 148 -4.20 7.65 -17.59
C TYR A 148 -4.17 9.17 -17.50
N CYS A 149 -4.87 9.88 -18.41
CA CYS A 149 -4.81 11.34 -18.54
C CYS A 149 -6.17 12.01 -18.30
N ASP A 150 -7.09 11.35 -17.60
CA ASP A 150 -8.41 11.90 -17.29
C ASP A 150 -8.82 11.52 -15.86
N VAL A 151 -9.86 12.15 -15.35
CA VAL A 151 -10.54 11.84 -14.09
C VAL A 151 -11.77 10.99 -14.37
N ASP A 152 -12.01 9.94 -13.59
CA ASP A 152 -13.25 9.15 -13.70
C ASP A 152 -14.47 10.06 -13.51
N PRO A 153 -15.40 10.08 -14.46
CA PRO A 153 -16.57 10.99 -14.40
C PRO A 153 -17.49 10.76 -13.20
N ARG A 154 -17.33 9.64 -12.48
CA ARG A 154 -18.00 9.39 -11.20
C ARG A 154 -17.32 10.11 -10.04
N LEU A 155 -16.05 10.43 -10.17
CA LEU A 155 -15.22 11.06 -9.14
C LEU A 155 -14.99 12.55 -9.42
N GLY A 156 -15.31 13.05 -10.62
CA GLY A 156 -15.15 14.45 -11.00
C GLY A 156 -14.69 14.65 -12.43
N SER A 157 -14.00 15.75 -12.65
CA SER A 157 -13.44 16.18 -13.94
C SER A 157 -12.00 16.67 -13.76
N LEU A 158 -11.31 16.93 -14.87
CA LEU A 158 -9.99 17.60 -14.84
C LEU A 158 -10.06 19.01 -14.25
N ASP A 159 -11.18 19.73 -14.44
CA ASP A 159 -11.38 21.06 -13.84
C ASP A 159 -11.50 20.94 -12.30
N ASP A 160 -12.22 19.93 -11.78
CA ASP A 160 -12.29 19.66 -10.33
C ASP A 160 -10.92 19.30 -9.76
N PHE A 161 -10.10 18.58 -10.53
CA PHE A 161 -8.73 18.24 -10.15
C PHE A 161 -7.83 19.47 -10.10
N ASP A 162 -7.91 20.35 -11.10
CA ASP A 162 -7.16 21.62 -11.14
C ASP A 162 -7.56 22.53 -9.96
N ASP A 163 -8.85 22.60 -9.61
CA ASP A 163 -9.34 23.32 -8.43
C ASP A 163 -8.81 22.71 -7.12
N MET A 164 -8.75 21.39 -7.03
CA MET A 164 -8.20 20.67 -5.86
C MET A 164 -6.71 20.96 -5.69
N ILE A 165 -5.91 20.87 -6.76
CA ILE A 165 -4.46 21.24 -6.73
C ILE A 165 -4.28 22.69 -6.30
N ALA A 166 -5.04 23.62 -6.89
CA ALA A 166 -4.95 25.03 -6.52
C ALA A 166 -5.28 25.25 -5.03
N ALA A 167 -6.30 24.55 -4.49
CA ALA A 167 -6.68 24.63 -3.08
C ALA A 167 -5.61 24.04 -2.16
N ALA A 168 -4.96 22.94 -2.55
CA ALA A 168 -3.86 22.32 -1.82
C ALA A 168 -2.62 23.25 -1.79
N HIS A 169 -2.18 23.72 -2.95
CA HIS A 169 -1.03 24.58 -3.08
C HIS A 169 -1.20 25.93 -2.37
N ALA A 170 -2.42 26.50 -2.37
CA ALA A 170 -2.72 27.71 -1.60
C ALA A 170 -2.48 27.56 -0.09
N ARG A 171 -2.46 26.33 0.42
CA ARG A 171 -2.18 25.96 1.82
C ARG A 171 -0.77 25.41 2.03
N GLY A 172 0.06 25.36 0.98
CA GLY A 172 1.39 24.77 1.01
C GLY A 172 1.40 23.24 1.02
N ILE A 173 0.26 22.61 0.75
CA ILE A 173 0.13 21.13 0.69
C ILE A 173 0.49 20.67 -0.73
N LYS A 174 1.42 19.73 -0.83
CA LYS A 174 1.86 19.09 -2.06
C LYS A 174 0.90 17.97 -2.49
N VAL A 175 0.90 17.65 -3.78
CA VAL A 175 0.00 16.62 -4.35
C VAL A 175 0.81 15.53 -5.02
N ILE A 176 0.59 14.28 -4.60
CA ILE A 176 1.15 13.06 -5.16
C ILE A 176 0.00 12.26 -5.78
N VAL A 177 0.19 11.76 -7.00
CA VAL A 177 -0.77 10.87 -7.65
C VAL A 177 -0.20 9.47 -7.87
N ASP A 178 -1.08 8.48 -7.88
CA ASP A 178 -0.73 7.09 -8.10
C ASP A 178 -0.59 6.80 -9.61
N ILE A 179 0.47 6.16 -10.03
CA ILE A 179 0.67 5.70 -11.41
C ILE A 179 0.73 4.18 -11.41
N VAL A 180 -0.08 3.56 -12.28
CA VAL A 180 -0.23 2.09 -12.40
C VAL A 180 0.39 1.61 -13.70
N PRO A 181 1.73 1.42 -13.76
CA PRO A 181 2.41 1.20 -15.03
C PRO A 181 2.57 -0.27 -15.41
N ASN A 182 2.31 -1.22 -14.51
CA ASN A 182 2.46 -2.64 -14.81
C ASN A 182 1.40 -3.15 -15.81
N HIS A 183 0.17 -2.65 -15.72
CA HIS A 183 -0.99 -3.12 -16.48
C HIS A 183 -1.97 -1.97 -16.75
N SER A 184 -2.87 -2.17 -17.69
CA SER A 184 -4.05 -1.30 -17.88
C SER A 184 -5.34 -2.05 -17.61
N SER A 185 -6.49 -1.36 -17.66
CA SER A 185 -7.79 -2.02 -17.81
C SER A 185 -7.88 -2.72 -19.18
N ASN A 186 -8.64 -3.81 -19.24
CA ASN A 186 -9.06 -4.39 -20.52
C ASN A 186 -10.00 -3.46 -21.31
N GLN A 187 -10.48 -2.36 -20.68
CA GLN A 187 -11.24 -1.31 -21.33
C GLN A 187 -10.35 -0.22 -21.94
N HIS A 188 -9.05 -0.21 -21.66
CA HIS A 188 -8.11 0.72 -22.27
C HIS A 188 -8.13 0.63 -23.80
N PRO A 189 -8.12 1.76 -24.54
CA PRO A 189 -8.18 1.75 -26.00
C PRO A 189 -7.10 0.90 -26.67
N TRP A 190 -5.90 0.88 -26.09
CA TRP A 190 -4.79 0.08 -26.61
C TRP A 190 -5.04 -1.43 -26.49
N PHE A 191 -5.62 -1.90 -25.39
CA PHE A 191 -5.91 -3.34 -25.27
C PHE A 191 -7.02 -3.78 -26.22
N LYS A 192 -8.05 -2.94 -26.39
CA LYS A 192 -9.10 -3.18 -27.40
C LYS A 192 -8.52 -3.23 -28.82
N ALA A 193 -7.60 -2.32 -29.13
CA ALA A 193 -6.90 -2.33 -30.43
C ALA A 193 -6.02 -3.59 -30.58
N ALA A 194 -5.30 -3.99 -29.54
CA ALA A 194 -4.49 -5.20 -29.53
C ALA A 194 -5.31 -6.46 -29.80
N LEU A 195 -6.50 -6.58 -29.21
CA LEU A 195 -7.42 -7.69 -29.49
C LEU A 195 -7.96 -7.67 -30.92
N ALA A 196 -8.31 -6.48 -31.44
CA ALA A 196 -8.88 -6.33 -32.78
C ALA A 196 -7.86 -6.57 -33.89
N ALA A 197 -6.62 -6.11 -33.70
CA ALA A 197 -5.56 -6.23 -34.72
C ALA A 197 -4.98 -7.65 -34.83
N GLY A 198 -4.98 -8.41 -33.74
CA GLY A 198 -4.55 -9.82 -33.74
C GLY A 198 -3.05 -10.04 -33.65
N SER A 199 -2.64 -11.31 -33.71
CA SER A 199 -1.26 -11.75 -33.55
C SER A 199 -0.30 -11.09 -34.56
N GLY A 200 0.87 -10.66 -34.07
CA GLY A 200 1.94 -10.06 -34.87
C GLY A 200 1.73 -8.60 -35.25
N SER A 201 0.63 -7.95 -34.79
CA SER A 201 0.41 -6.53 -35.03
C SER A 201 1.21 -5.65 -34.07
N PRO A 202 1.55 -4.39 -34.45
CA PRO A 202 2.16 -3.42 -33.55
C PRO A 202 1.31 -3.14 -32.31
N GLU A 203 -0.02 -3.08 -32.46
CA GLU A 203 -0.96 -2.86 -31.35
C GLU A 203 -0.85 -3.97 -30.30
N ARG A 204 -0.65 -5.24 -30.76
CA ARG A 204 -0.52 -6.40 -29.86
C ARG A 204 0.82 -6.38 -29.12
N ALA A 205 1.86 -5.82 -29.71
CA ALA A 205 3.18 -5.73 -29.09
C ALA A 205 3.23 -4.83 -27.85
N ARG A 206 2.20 -4.02 -27.58
CA ARG A 206 2.10 -3.17 -26.36
C ARG A 206 1.78 -3.97 -25.12
N TYR A 207 1.31 -5.20 -25.25
CA TYR A 207 0.92 -6.09 -24.16
C TYR A 207 1.61 -7.44 -24.30
N ILE A 208 1.73 -8.14 -23.19
CA ILE A 208 2.36 -9.46 -23.17
C ILE A 208 1.39 -10.51 -23.71
N PHE A 209 1.62 -10.94 -24.94
CA PHE A 209 0.93 -12.06 -25.57
C PHE A 209 1.91 -13.17 -25.92
N ARG A 210 1.50 -14.42 -25.72
CA ARG A 210 2.30 -15.61 -26.07
C ARG A 210 1.40 -16.70 -26.66
N ASP A 211 1.98 -17.57 -27.47
CA ASP A 211 1.31 -18.78 -27.92
C ASP A 211 1.19 -19.77 -26.77
N GLY A 212 0.08 -20.49 -26.72
CA GLY A 212 -0.12 -21.51 -25.70
C GLY A 212 0.71 -22.77 -25.96
N ARG A 213 0.88 -23.57 -24.92
CA ARG A 213 1.49 -24.90 -24.99
C ARG A 213 0.47 -25.95 -25.40
N GLY A 214 0.93 -27.17 -25.70
CA GLY A 214 0.11 -28.26 -26.20
C GLY A 214 0.08 -28.30 -27.74
N GLU A 215 -0.56 -29.33 -28.30
CA GLU A 215 -0.57 -29.56 -29.77
C GLU A 215 -1.35 -28.46 -30.54
N HIS A 216 -2.33 -27.85 -29.83
CA HIS A 216 -3.24 -26.83 -30.40
C HIS A 216 -3.20 -25.50 -29.61
N GLY A 217 -2.17 -25.27 -28.80
CA GLY A 217 -2.07 -24.07 -27.97
C GLY A 217 -3.14 -23.97 -26.87
N GLU A 218 -3.67 -25.12 -26.45
CA GLU A 218 -4.78 -25.21 -25.49
C GLU A 218 -4.36 -25.02 -24.03
N LEU A 219 -3.08 -25.13 -23.72
CA LEU A 219 -2.51 -24.90 -22.38
C LEU A 219 -1.88 -23.51 -22.29
N PRO A 220 -1.93 -22.86 -21.11
CA PRO A 220 -1.30 -21.55 -20.93
C PRO A 220 0.21 -21.62 -21.10
N PRO A 221 0.87 -20.49 -21.43
CA PRO A 221 2.32 -20.41 -21.58
C PRO A 221 3.13 -20.86 -20.36
N THR A 222 2.63 -20.57 -19.15
CA THR A 222 3.24 -21.01 -17.88
C THR A 222 2.18 -21.55 -16.93
N ASN A 223 2.63 -22.13 -15.81
CA ASN A 223 1.75 -22.60 -14.72
C ASN A 223 1.40 -21.54 -13.68
N TRP A 224 1.69 -20.27 -13.95
CA TRP A 224 1.57 -19.17 -12.98
C TRP A 224 0.14 -18.89 -12.56
N ASN A 225 0.00 -18.51 -11.29
CA ASN A 225 -1.23 -17.98 -10.74
C ASN A 225 -1.14 -16.45 -10.60
N ALA A 226 -2.27 -15.79 -10.82
CA ALA A 226 -2.42 -14.35 -10.61
C ALA A 226 -2.47 -14.03 -9.10
N ASN A 227 -2.15 -12.78 -8.73
CA ASN A 227 -2.12 -12.32 -7.35
C ASN A 227 -3.46 -12.52 -6.62
N PHE A 228 -4.56 -12.20 -7.29
CA PHE A 228 -5.91 -12.40 -6.74
C PHE A 228 -6.49 -13.80 -6.99
N GLY A 229 -5.63 -14.76 -7.33
CA GLY A 229 -6.00 -16.15 -7.56
C GLY A 229 -6.45 -16.47 -8.99
N GLY A 230 -6.46 -17.76 -9.31
CA GLY A 230 -6.69 -18.26 -10.66
C GLY A 230 -5.43 -18.17 -11.55
N PRO A 231 -5.50 -18.69 -12.81
CA PRO A 231 -4.38 -18.62 -13.75
C PRO A 231 -3.98 -17.19 -14.07
N ALA A 232 -2.69 -16.92 -14.30
CA ALA A 232 -2.17 -15.61 -14.73
C ALA A 232 -2.29 -15.38 -16.25
N TRP A 233 -2.87 -16.29 -16.99
CA TRP A 233 -3.02 -16.22 -18.44
C TRP A 233 -4.47 -16.42 -18.86
N THR A 234 -4.94 -15.58 -19.78
CA THR A 234 -6.26 -15.73 -20.41
C THR A 234 -6.12 -15.89 -21.91
N ARG A 235 -6.79 -16.92 -22.46
CA ARG A 235 -6.79 -17.22 -23.89
C ARG A 235 -7.74 -16.30 -24.65
N VAL A 236 -7.30 -15.75 -25.78
CA VAL A 236 -8.11 -14.94 -26.67
C VAL A 236 -8.60 -15.72 -27.90
N ALA A 237 -9.49 -15.12 -28.67
CA ALA A 237 -10.21 -15.81 -29.75
C ALA A 237 -9.32 -16.34 -30.88
N ASP A 238 -8.18 -15.70 -31.15
CA ASP A 238 -7.21 -16.14 -32.18
C ASP A 238 -6.25 -17.24 -31.69
N GLY A 239 -6.36 -17.65 -30.43
CA GLY A 239 -5.61 -18.76 -29.84
C GLY A 239 -4.41 -18.38 -28.99
N GLN A 240 -3.96 -17.14 -29.05
CA GLN A 240 -2.92 -16.63 -28.14
C GLN A 240 -3.46 -16.44 -26.73
N TRP A 241 -2.52 -16.21 -25.79
CA TRP A 241 -2.79 -15.95 -24.38
C TRP A 241 -2.15 -14.63 -23.99
N TYR A 242 -2.85 -13.79 -23.22
CA TYR A 242 -2.24 -12.61 -22.61
C TYR A 242 -1.98 -12.84 -21.13
N LEU A 243 -0.89 -12.22 -20.66
CA LEU A 243 -0.51 -12.21 -19.24
C LEU A 243 -1.34 -11.17 -18.48
N HIS A 244 -1.78 -11.54 -17.28
CA HIS A 244 -2.33 -10.63 -16.29
C HIS A 244 -1.88 -11.07 -14.90
N MET A 245 -0.98 -10.34 -14.31
CA MET A 245 -0.43 -10.65 -12.99
C MET A 245 -1.46 -10.49 -11.87
N PHE A 246 -2.57 -9.79 -12.15
CA PHE A 246 -3.68 -9.50 -11.23
C PHE A 246 -4.98 -10.15 -11.72
N THR A 247 -5.94 -9.38 -12.21
CA THR A 247 -7.19 -9.92 -12.75
C THR A 247 -7.12 -10.04 -14.28
N PRO A 248 -7.95 -10.89 -14.93
CA PRO A 248 -8.05 -10.90 -16.41
C PRO A 248 -8.43 -9.55 -17.01
N GLU A 249 -9.04 -8.68 -16.21
CA GLU A 249 -9.39 -7.33 -16.59
C GLU A 249 -8.19 -6.37 -16.56
N GLN A 250 -7.01 -6.83 -16.06
CA GLN A 250 -5.79 -6.04 -15.91
C GLN A 250 -4.64 -6.64 -16.76
N PRO A 251 -4.68 -6.55 -18.10
CA PRO A 251 -3.63 -7.07 -18.97
C PRO A 251 -2.31 -6.34 -18.76
N ASP A 252 -1.21 -7.09 -18.62
CA ASP A 252 0.13 -6.57 -18.40
C ASP A 252 0.71 -5.95 -19.67
N PHE A 253 1.27 -4.74 -19.55
CA PHE A 253 2.05 -4.11 -20.60
C PHE A 253 3.35 -4.86 -20.89
N ASP A 254 3.80 -4.81 -22.12
CA ASP A 254 5.13 -5.25 -22.53
C ASP A 254 6.11 -4.07 -22.55
N TRP A 255 6.89 -3.95 -21.49
CA TRP A 255 7.88 -2.88 -21.33
C TRP A 255 9.11 -3.01 -22.25
N SER A 256 9.19 -4.04 -23.07
CA SER A 256 10.13 -4.07 -24.20
C SER A 256 9.65 -3.23 -25.39
N CYS A 257 8.38 -2.78 -25.39
CA CYS A 257 7.77 -1.98 -26.43
C CYS A 257 8.06 -0.48 -26.21
N PRO A 258 8.76 0.21 -27.15
CA PRO A 258 9.07 1.64 -26.99
C PRO A 258 7.85 2.56 -26.87
N GLU A 259 6.69 2.15 -27.43
CA GLU A 259 5.45 2.92 -27.30
C GLU A 259 4.92 2.94 -25.86
N VAL A 260 5.17 1.88 -25.06
CA VAL A 260 4.81 1.84 -23.65
C VAL A 260 5.67 2.81 -22.85
N HIS A 261 6.98 2.86 -23.11
CA HIS A 261 7.88 3.85 -22.53
C HIS A 261 7.43 5.28 -22.82
N ALA A 262 7.14 5.57 -24.09
CA ALA A 262 6.67 6.91 -24.51
C ALA A 262 5.37 7.29 -23.82
N LEU A 263 4.39 6.36 -23.73
CA LEU A 263 3.11 6.60 -23.06
C LEU A 263 3.34 7.07 -21.62
N PHE A 264 4.15 6.35 -20.85
CA PHE A 264 4.33 6.69 -19.43
C PHE A 264 5.17 7.96 -19.23
N CYS A 265 6.12 8.28 -20.11
CA CYS A 265 6.77 9.59 -20.11
C CYS A 265 5.74 10.72 -20.35
N ASP A 266 4.83 10.54 -21.32
CA ASP A 266 3.77 11.51 -21.62
C ASP A 266 2.78 11.64 -20.43
N VAL A 267 2.41 10.54 -19.77
CA VAL A 267 1.52 10.54 -18.59
C VAL A 267 2.16 11.30 -17.42
N LEU A 268 3.44 11.05 -17.15
CA LEU A 268 4.16 11.76 -16.08
C LEU A 268 4.27 13.25 -16.36
N ALA A 269 4.57 13.63 -17.62
CA ALA A 269 4.59 15.02 -18.04
C ALA A 269 3.20 15.68 -17.94
N PHE A 270 2.15 14.98 -18.39
CA PHE A 270 0.78 15.49 -18.33
C PHE A 270 0.34 15.90 -16.92
N TRP A 271 0.61 15.06 -15.92
CA TRP A 271 0.24 15.35 -14.53
C TRP A 271 1.18 16.38 -13.90
N SER A 272 2.47 16.37 -14.24
CA SER A 272 3.42 17.39 -13.76
C SER A 272 3.06 18.78 -14.31
N ASP A 273 2.65 18.88 -15.59
CA ASP A 273 2.17 20.13 -16.21
C ASP A 273 0.90 20.69 -15.55
N ARG A 274 0.09 19.82 -14.93
CA ARG A 274 -1.09 20.20 -14.12
C ARG A 274 -0.76 20.56 -12.69
N GLY A 275 0.52 20.48 -12.27
CA GLY A 275 0.97 20.89 -10.95
C GLY A 275 1.12 19.74 -9.95
N VAL A 276 1.08 18.48 -10.38
CA VAL A 276 1.41 17.35 -9.51
C VAL A 276 2.87 17.44 -9.07
N ASP A 277 3.14 17.33 -7.77
CA ASP A 277 4.45 17.48 -7.18
C ASP A 277 5.24 16.16 -7.11
N GLY A 278 4.56 15.03 -7.24
CA GLY A 278 5.21 13.71 -7.18
C GLY A 278 4.28 12.56 -7.52
N PHE A 279 4.84 11.36 -7.54
CA PHE A 279 4.16 10.14 -7.98
C PHE A 279 4.37 8.99 -7.00
N ARG A 280 3.35 8.17 -6.81
CA ARG A 280 3.49 6.82 -6.24
C ARG A 280 3.43 5.81 -7.37
N ILE A 281 4.42 4.94 -7.46
CA ILE A 281 4.52 3.97 -8.55
C ILE A 281 4.05 2.62 -8.07
N ASP A 282 2.91 2.19 -8.61
CA ASP A 282 2.29 0.91 -8.33
C ASP A 282 3.09 -0.24 -8.95
N VAL A 283 3.23 -1.36 -8.23
CA VAL A 283 3.93 -2.58 -8.68
C VAL A 283 5.30 -2.26 -9.30
N ALA A 284 6.04 -1.34 -8.69
CA ALA A 284 7.29 -0.84 -9.27
C ALA A 284 8.32 -1.95 -9.58
N GLN A 285 8.30 -3.07 -8.88
CA GLN A 285 9.19 -4.21 -9.13
C GLN A 285 8.80 -5.08 -10.33
N GLY A 286 7.62 -4.86 -10.93
CA GLY A 286 7.01 -5.80 -11.89
C GLY A 286 7.09 -5.41 -13.36
N LEU A 287 7.67 -4.25 -13.74
CA LEU A 287 7.58 -3.72 -15.09
C LEU A 287 8.43 -4.53 -16.08
N ALA A 288 9.69 -4.74 -15.79
CA ALA A 288 10.60 -5.51 -16.65
C ALA A 288 10.36 -7.02 -16.52
N LYS A 289 10.16 -7.70 -17.63
CA LYS A 289 9.90 -9.14 -17.68
C LYS A 289 10.76 -9.82 -18.76
N ASP A 290 11.35 -10.98 -18.43
CA ASP A 290 12.09 -11.85 -19.35
C ASP A 290 11.33 -13.17 -19.48
N LEU A 291 10.55 -13.29 -20.55
CA LEU A 291 9.69 -14.44 -20.81
C LEU A 291 10.24 -15.37 -21.89
N ASP A 292 11.43 -15.08 -22.41
CA ASP A 292 12.10 -15.89 -23.45
C ASP A 292 13.05 -16.92 -22.81
N ARG A 293 12.55 -17.64 -21.78
CA ARG A 293 13.29 -18.60 -20.97
C ARG A 293 12.54 -19.93 -20.91
N ASP A 294 13.29 -21.03 -20.77
CA ASP A 294 12.72 -22.39 -20.66
C ASP A 294 12.32 -22.77 -19.21
N ASP A 295 12.78 -22.03 -18.20
CA ASP A 295 12.65 -22.33 -16.77
C ASP A 295 11.52 -21.55 -16.07
N LEU A 296 10.63 -20.92 -16.81
CA LEU A 296 9.58 -20.05 -16.25
C LEU A 296 8.67 -20.77 -15.24
N ASP A 297 8.35 -22.04 -15.46
CA ASP A 297 7.51 -22.84 -14.58
C ASP A 297 8.16 -23.16 -13.21
N ASP A 298 9.47 -22.93 -13.07
CA ASP A 298 10.22 -23.14 -11.82
C ASP A 298 10.08 -21.96 -10.83
N TYR A 299 9.54 -20.80 -11.28
CA TYR A 299 9.41 -19.59 -10.49
C TYR A 299 8.00 -19.41 -9.92
N VAL A 300 7.95 -18.94 -8.67
CA VAL A 300 6.72 -18.52 -8.00
C VAL A 300 6.62 -16.99 -8.07
N VAL A 301 5.62 -16.49 -8.77
CA VAL A 301 5.53 -15.08 -9.15
C VAL A 301 5.34 -14.15 -7.93
N TRP A 302 4.56 -14.56 -6.93
CA TRP A 302 4.20 -13.72 -5.78
C TRP A 302 4.82 -14.21 -4.46
N CYS A 303 6.12 -14.54 -4.46
CA CYS A 303 6.80 -14.98 -3.25
C CYS A 303 8.03 -14.11 -2.97
N THR A 304 7.91 -13.17 -2.03
CA THR A 304 9.02 -12.26 -1.67
C THR A 304 10.20 -13.01 -1.04
N ASN A 305 9.93 -14.05 -0.27
CA ASN A 305 10.96 -14.79 0.47
C ASN A 305 11.83 -15.70 -0.40
N ASP A 306 11.33 -16.12 -1.55
CA ASP A 306 12.03 -17.02 -2.48
C ASP A 306 12.57 -16.29 -3.72
N GLN A 307 12.50 -14.95 -3.75
CA GLN A 307 13.07 -14.16 -4.84
C GLN A 307 14.60 -14.21 -4.81
N PRO A 308 15.26 -14.34 -5.97
CA PRO A 308 16.69 -14.13 -6.09
C PRO A 308 17.09 -12.72 -5.65
N GLU A 309 18.29 -12.57 -5.07
CA GLU A 309 18.80 -11.25 -4.65
C GLU A 309 19.67 -10.57 -5.72
N ASP A 310 19.76 -11.16 -6.89
CA ASP A 310 20.65 -10.76 -7.99
C ASP A 310 19.91 -10.22 -9.24
N GLY A 311 18.61 -9.92 -9.12
CA GLY A 311 17.80 -9.41 -10.23
C GLY A 311 17.48 -10.43 -11.32
N SER A 312 17.73 -11.71 -11.12
CA SER A 312 17.57 -12.76 -12.13
C SER A 312 16.15 -13.35 -12.22
N HIS A 313 15.22 -12.94 -11.36
CA HIS A 313 13.83 -13.39 -11.43
C HIS A 313 13.18 -12.98 -12.77
N PRO A 314 12.39 -13.85 -13.43
CA PRO A 314 11.87 -13.54 -14.77
C PRO A 314 10.88 -12.37 -14.84
N VAL A 315 10.16 -12.04 -13.76
CA VAL A 315 9.07 -11.06 -13.81
C VAL A 315 9.03 -10.10 -12.63
N ILE A 316 9.92 -10.22 -11.64
CA ILE A 316 9.92 -9.38 -10.43
C ILE A 316 11.34 -8.98 -10.08
N ASP A 317 11.54 -7.71 -9.71
CA ASP A 317 12.79 -7.16 -9.20
C ASP A 317 13.99 -7.40 -10.13
N ARG A 318 13.77 -7.22 -11.43
CA ARG A 318 14.82 -7.31 -12.45
C ARG A 318 15.63 -6.03 -12.48
N ASP A 319 16.93 -6.16 -12.78
CA ASP A 319 17.82 -5.00 -12.89
C ASP A 319 17.40 -4.05 -14.03
N GLU A 320 16.81 -4.58 -15.11
CA GLU A 320 16.34 -3.79 -16.25
C GLU A 320 15.20 -2.83 -15.93
N VAL A 321 14.50 -2.98 -14.78
CA VAL A 321 13.47 -2.04 -14.36
C VAL A 321 14.06 -0.65 -14.05
N HIS A 322 15.31 -0.60 -13.59
CA HIS A 322 16.00 0.66 -13.28
C HIS A 322 16.31 1.50 -14.52
N ASP A 323 16.44 0.89 -15.71
CA ASP A 323 16.57 1.64 -16.97
C ASP A 323 15.30 2.46 -17.26
N ILE A 324 14.12 1.92 -16.94
CA ILE A 324 12.83 2.62 -17.04
C ILE A 324 12.81 3.82 -16.08
N TYR A 325 13.24 3.63 -14.84
CA TYR A 325 13.22 4.70 -13.83
C TYR A 325 14.27 5.78 -14.12
N HIS A 326 15.42 5.44 -14.66
CA HIS A 326 16.39 6.41 -15.18
C HIS A 326 15.81 7.25 -16.34
N GLU A 327 14.93 6.68 -17.15
CA GLU A 327 14.21 7.42 -18.19
C GLU A 327 13.19 8.40 -17.57
N TRP A 328 12.39 7.94 -16.60
CA TRP A 328 11.43 8.79 -15.89
C TRP A 328 12.09 9.90 -15.08
N ARG A 329 13.27 9.64 -14.51
CA ARG A 329 14.06 10.66 -13.82
C ARG A 329 14.42 11.84 -14.74
N LYS A 330 14.61 11.61 -16.03
CA LYS A 330 14.85 12.70 -17.00
C LYS A 330 13.60 13.58 -17.12
N VAL A 331 12.41 12.98 -17.20
CA VAL A 331 11.14 13.73 -17.20
C VAL A 331 10.99 14.53 -15.91
N PHE A 332 11.20 13.91 -14.74
CA PHE A 332 11.09 14.59 -13.45
C PHE A 332 12.03 15.80 -13.33
N ASN A 333 13.24 15.70 -13.89
CA ASN A 333 14.25 16.75 -13.84
C ASN A 333 13.98 17.91 -14.80
N GLU A 334 12.96 17.85 -15.66
CA GLU A 334 12.52 18.97 -16.50
C GLU A 334 11.73 20.02 -15.71
N TYR A 335 11.28 19.69 -14.50
CA TYR A 335 10.49 20.55 -13.61
C TYR A 335 11.37 21.20 -12.53
N ASP A 336 10.92 22.36 -12.01
CA ASP A 336 11.61 23.12 -10.92
C ASP A 336 10.59 23.51 -9.83
N PRO A 337 10.65 22.89 -8.65
CA PRO A 337 11.57 21.81 -8.27
C PRO A 337 11.31 20.52 -9.05
N PRO A 338 12.33 19.64 -9.21
CA PRO A 338 12.13 18.35 -9.84
C PRO A 338 11.04 17.53 -9.14
N ALA A 339 10.17 16.89 -9.92
CA ALA A 339 9.24 15.92 -9.39
C ALA A 339 9.99 14.72 -8.79
N PHE A 340 9.32 13.99 -7.91
CA PHE A 340 9.89 12.77 -7.31
C PHE A 340 8.90 11.62 -7.43
N ALA A 341 9.37 10.42 -7.05
CA ALA A 341 8.47 9.29 -6.92
C ALA A 341 8.81 8.44 -5.68
N VAL A 342 7.80 7.73 -5.19
CA VAL A 342 7.93 6.66 -4.19
C VAL A 342 7.50 5.34 -4.80
N ALA A 343 8.38 4.33 -4.72
CA ALA A 343 8.11 2.99 -5.22
C ALA A 343 7.21 2.20 -4.27
N GLU A 344 6.14 1.63 -4.78
CA GLU A 344 5.50 0.47 -4.17
C GLU A 344 6.19 -0.77 -4.73
N ALA A 345 7.17 -1.30 -3.98
CA ALA A 345 7.95 -2.45 -4.42
C ALA A 345 8.10 -3.49 -3.29
N TRP A 346 7.56 -4.68 -3.55
CA TRP A 346 7.63 -5.84 -2.66
C TRP A 346 8.89 -6.64 -2.95
N VAL A 347 10.03 -6.07 -2.57
CA VAL A 347 11.36 -6.63 -2.83
C VAL A 347 12.10 -6.91 -1.53
N ARG A 348 13.16 -7.71 -1.59
CA ARG A 348 14.00 -7.97 -0.42
C ARG A 348 14.64 -6.69 0.12
N PRO A 349 14.82 -6.55 1.44
CA PRO A 349 15.48 -5.38 2.04
C PRO A 349 16.84 -5.07 1.41
N SER A 350 17.60 -6.11 1.01
CA SER A 350 18.89 -5.97 0.35
C SER A 350 18.86 -5.20 -0.98
N ARG A 351 17.69 -5.12 -1.65
CA ARG A 351 17.51 -4.49 -2.96
C ARG A 351 16.70 -3.20 -2.94
N GLN A 352 16.03 -2.88 -1.83
CA GLN A 352 15.21 -1.67 -1.70
C GLN A 352 15.96 -0.38 -2.06
N HIS A 353 17.25 -0.32 -1.69
CA HIS A 353 18.08 0.85 -1.94
C HIS A 353 18.27 1.19 -3.44
N LEU A 354 18.04 0.24 -4.34
CA LEU A 354 18.12 0.48 -5.78
C LEU A 354 16.97 1.41 -6.23
N TYR A 355 15.74 1.09 -5.85
CA TYR A 355 14.54 1.90 -6.15
C TYR A 355 14.56 3.27 -5.49
N ALA A 356 15.12 3.36 -4.27
CA ALA A 356 15.22 4.60 -3.52
C ALA A 356 16.36 5.50 -3.98
N SER A 357 17.18 5.09 -4.95
CA SER A 357 18.26 5.89 -5.50
C SER A 357 17.73 7.24 -6.03
N PRO A 358 18.42 8.37 -5.78
CA PRO A 358 18.08 9.67 -6.39
C PRO A 358 18.13 9.67 -7.92
N ASP A 359 18.87 8.76 -8.54
CA ASP A 359 18.92 8.58 -9.98
C ASP A 359 17.74 7.77 -10.54
N ASP A 360 17.01 7.08 -9.64
CA ASP A 360 15.78 6.32 -9.92
C ASP A 360 14.55 7.10 -9.45
N LEU A 361 13.70 6.45 -8.63
CA LEU A 361 12.46 7.03 -8.12
C LEU A 361 12.68 8.00 -6.95
N GLY A 362 13.68 7.74 -6.11
CA GLY A 362 14.07 8.60 -5.00
C GLY A 362 13.58 8.13 -3.64
N GLN A 363 12.49 7.38 -3.56
CA GLN A 363 12.00 6.72 -2.34
C GLN A 363 11.40 5.36 -2.64
N ILE A 364 11.29 4.52 -1.60
CA ILE A 364 10.58 3.24 -1.62
C ILE A 364 9.83 3.07 -0.30
N PHE A 365 8.62 2.51 -0.32
CA PHE A 365 7.89 2.18 0.89
C PHE A 365 8.59 1.11 1.73
N ASN A 366 8.73 1.38 3.03
CA ASN A 366 9.20 0.39 3.99
C ASN A 366 8.03 -0.52 4.45
N PHE A 367 7.69 -1.52 3.62
CA PHE A 367 6.65 -2.48 3.96
C PHE A 367 7.06 -3.44 5.08
N GLU A 368 8.35 -3.60 5.35
CA GLU A 368 8.78 -4.37 6.52
C GLU A 368 8.26 -3.73 7.81
N PHE A 369 8.32 -2.39 7.93
CA PHE A 369 7.74 -1.67 9.05
C PHE A 369 6.21 -1.83 9.12
N ALA A 370 5.51 -1.68 7.99
CA ALA A 370 4.05 -1.84 7.90
C ALA A 370 3.56 -3.24 8.28
N LYS A 371 4.39 -4.27 8.08
CA LYS A 371 4.02 -5.68 8.33
C LYS A 371 4.21 -6.11 9.78
N LYS A 372 5.02 -5.39 10.58
CA LYS A 372 5.40 -5.87 11.91
C LYS A 372 4.24 -5.79 12.90
N ASP A 373 4.17 -6.79 13.74
CA ASP A 373 3.37 -6.79 14.96
C ASP A 373 4.00 -5.87 16.01
N TRP A 374 3.24 -5.54 17.07
CA TRP A 374 3.73 -4.70 18.15
C TRP A 374 4.73 -5.45 19.02
N ILE A 375 5.84 -5.87 18.42
CA ILE A 375 6.94 -6.63 19.06
C ILE A 375 8.23 -5.83 18.92
N ARG A 376 8.86 -5.53 20.04
CA ARG A 376 10.03 -4.66 20.12
C ARG A 376 11.14 -5.05 19.13
N ASP A 377 11.51 -6.33 19.13
CA ASP A 377 12.66 -6.79 18.34
C ASP A 377 12.35 -6.80 16.84
N ASP A 378 11.10 -7.11 16.45
CA ASP A 378 10.65 -7.07 15.06
C ASP A 378 10.57 -5.63 14.53
N MET A 379 10.02 -4.70 15.34
CA MET A 379 9.98 -3.28 15.00
C MET A 379 11.38 -2.65 14.91
N HIS A 380 12.27 -3.01 15.84
CA HIS A 380 13.64 -2.54 15.83
C HIS A 380 14.39 -2.97 14.58
N LEU A 381 14.25 -4.25 14.18
CA LEU A 381 14.85 -4.76 12.95
C LEU A 381 14.34 -3.99 11.71
N ALA A 382 13.02 -3.78 11.58
CA ALA A 382 12.45 -3.05 10.45
C ALA A 382 12.91 -1.58 10.38
N ILE A 383 13.14 -0.95 11.55
CA ILE A 383 13.68 0.41 11.60
C ILE A 383 15.17 0.40 11.17
N GLU A 384 15.98 -0.54 11.68
CA GLU A 384 17.39 -0.65 11.28
C GLU A 384 17.52 -0.89 9.77
N GLU A 385 16.78 -1.84 9.21
CA GLU A 385 16.79 -2.16 7.78
C GLU A 385 16.37 -0.95 6.92
N GLY A 386 15.33 -0.20 7.35
CA GLY A 386 14.88 1.00 6.66
C GLY A 386 15.93 2.11 6.65
N LEU A 387 16.60 2.35 7.78
CA LEU A 387 17.69 3.34 7.90
C LEU A 387 18.92 2.93 7.08
N GLU A 388 19.28 1.63 7.10
CA GLU A 388 20.38 1.09 6.28
C GLU A 388 20.09 1.23 4.78
N SER A 389 18.86 0.96 4.35
CA SER A 389 18.43 1.15 2.95
C SER A 389 18.55 2.61 2.54
N ALA A 390 18.10 3.55 3.37
CA ALA A 390 18.23 4.98 3.13
C ALA A 390 19.70 5.45 3.05
N GLU A 391 20.57 4.95 3.94
CA GLU A 391 22.00 5.26 3.90
C GLU A 391 22.65 4.74 2.60
N ARG A 392 22.32 3.51 2.20
CA ARG A 392 22.86 2.87 0.99
C ARG A 392 22.40 3.55 -0.30
N SER A 393 21.14 3.98 -0.36
CA SER A 393 20.60 4.69 -1.54
C SER A 393 21.07 6.15 -1.62
N GLY A 394 21.48 6.76 -0.51
CA GLY A 394 21.73 8.19 -0.42
C GLY A 394 20.45 9.03 -0.40
N SER A 395 19.31 8.41 -0.12
CA SER A 395 17.97 9.00 -0.02
C SER A 395 17.48 9.05 1.43
N THR A 396 16.17 9.06 1.65
CA THR A 396 15.53 9.10 2.96
C THR A 396 14.68 7.86 3.19
N ALA A 397 14.57 7.44 4.45
CA ALA A 397 13.64 6.37 4.83
C ALA A 397 12.19 6.84 4.66
N THR A 398 11.30 5.89 4.45
CA THR A 398 9.85 6.09 4.49
C THR A 398 9.24 5.24 5.60
N TRP A 399 8.27 5.78 6.29
CA TRP A 399 7.58 5.09 7.36
C TRP A 399 6.09 5.03 7.05
N VAL A 400 5.51 3.85 7.12
CA VAL A 400 4.10 3.60 6.83
C VAL A 400 3.58 2.50 7.74
N MET A 401 2.51 2.76 8.48
CA MET A 401 1.88 1.76 9.35
C MET A 401 0.65 1.13 8.74
N SER A 402 -0.09 1.89 7.95
CA SER A 402 -1.30 1.45 7.26
C SER A 402 -1.38 2.07 5.87
N ASN A 403 -2.04 1.37 4.97
CA ASN A 403 -2.47 1.86 3.67
C ASN A 403 -3.78 1.16 3.28
N HIS A 404 -4.23 1.35 2.05
CA HIS A 404 -5.44 0.74 1.51
C HIS A 404 -5.33 -0.77 1.18
N ASP A 405 -4.16 -1.39 1.41
CA ASP A 405 -3.87 -2.79 1.08
C ASP A 405 -3.58 -3.66 2.31
N VAL A 406 -3.41 -3.06 3.48
CA VAL A 406 -3.11 -3.79 4.71
C VAL A 406 -4.16 -3.53 5.79
N VAL A 407 -4.40 -4.52 6.62
CA VAL A 407 -5.26 -4.39 7.81
C VAL A 407 -4.77 -3.22 8.67
N ARG A 408 -5.68 -2.35 9.10
CA ARG A 408 -5.36 -1.17 9.90
C ARG A 408 -4.52 -1.53 11.12
N HIS A 409 -3.46 -0.77 11.38
CA HIS A 409 -2.53 -1.09 12.47
C HIS A 409 -3.20 -1.05 13.86
N ALA A 410 -4.23 -0.23 14.07
CA ALA A 410 -4.99 -0.21 15.31
C ALA A 410 -5.58 -1.61 15.62
N THR A 411 -6.17 -2.27 14.62
CA THR A 411 -6.66 -3.66 14.74
C THR A 411 -5.51 -4.66 14.86
N ARG A 412 -4.47 -4.58 14.01
CA ARG A 412 -3.32 -5.48 14.11
C ARG A 412 -2.72 -5.48 15.51
N TYR A 413 -2.61 -4.31 16.13
CA TYR A 413 -2.07 -4.14 17.49
C TYR A 413 -3.07 -4.47 18.59
N ALA A 414 -4.36 -4.57 18.28
CA ALA A 414 -5.41 -5.04 19.20
C ALA A 414 -5.51 -6.56 19.27
N LEU A 415 -5.09 -7.25 18.21
CA LEU A 415 -5.07 -8.71 18.13
C LEU A 415 -3.90 -9.32 18.91
N PRO A 416 -3.89 -10.64 19.16
CA PRO A 416 -2.74 -11.32 19.77
C PRO A 416 -1.46 -11.08 18.96
N GLN A 417 -0.38 -10.70 19.64
CA GLN A 417 0.91 -10.44 19.02
C GLN A 417 1.75 -11.72 19.05
N VAL A 418 2.14 -12.21 17.88
CA VAL A 418 2.89 -13.44 17.72
C VAL A 418 4.15 -13.18 16.89
N PRO A 419 5.35 -13.43 17.41
CA PRO A 419 6.58 -13.28 16.63
C PRO A 419 6.65 -14.40 15.59
N THR A 420 6.07 -14.19 14.43
CA THR A 420 6.00 -15.21 13.39
C THR A 420 7.01 -15.02 12.28
N GLY A 421 7.55 -13.82 12.12
CA GLY A 421 8.34 -13.46 10.93
C GLY A 421 7.56 -13.55 9.61
N GLU A 422 6.30 -14.01 9.65
CA GLU A 422 5.42 -14.12 8.50
C GLU A 422 4.39 -12.98 8.49
N TYR A 423 4.17 -12.43 7.30
CA TYR A 423 3.22 -11.33 7.10
C TYR A 423 1.78 -11.77 7.47
N HIS A 424 1.22 -11.11 8.48
CA HIS A 424 -0.22 -10.94 8.77
C HIS A 424 -1.15 -12.14 8.61
N ARG A 425 -0.69 -13.34 8.84
CA ARG A 425 -1.58 -14.49 8.75
C ARG A 425 -2.72 -14.40 9.76
N LEU A 426 -2.44 -13.93 10.96
CA LEU A 426 -3.41 -13.82 12.03
C LEU A 426 -4.49 -12.75 11.79
N PRO A 427 -4.18 -11.52 11.36
CA PRO A 427 -5.19 -10.55 10.95
C PRO A 427 -6.02 -11.01 9.75
N LEU A 428 -5.43 -11.68 8.76
CA LEU A 428 -6.16 -12.22 7.61
C LEU A 428 -7.10 -13.37 8.01
N ASP A 429 -6.65 -14.27 8.90
CA ASP A 429 -7.51 -15.34 9.46
C ASP A 429 -8.67 -14.74 10.28
N TRP A 430 -8.44 -13.63 10.98
CA TRP A 430 -9.44 -12.90 11.74
C TRP A 430 -10.48 -12.26 10.82
N LEU A 431 -10.05 -11.58 9.75
CA LEU A 431 -10.93 -11.01 8.73
C LEU A 431 -11.79 -12.09 8.06
N LEU A 432 -11.18 -13.20 7.64
CA LEU A 432 -11.88 -14.31 6.96
C LEU A 432 -12.99 -14.92 7.83
N ARG A 433 -12.97 -14.70 9.12
CA ARG A 433 -13.95 -15.18 10.10
C ARG A 433 -14.80 -14.06 10.69
N ASP A 434 -15.00 -12.98 9.95
CA ASP A 434 -15.84 -11.85 10.34
C ASP A 434 -15.47 -11.29 11.74
N GLY A 435 -14.17 -11.20 12.04
CA GLY A 435 -13.68 -10.68 13.31
C GLY A 435 -13.85 -11.59 14.53
N THR A 436 -14.24 -12.85 14.37
CA THR A 436 -14.65 -13.72 15.50
C THR A 436 -13.59 -14.68 16.00
N THR A 437 -12.53 -14.95 15.23
CA THR A 437 -11.53 -15.98 15.56
C THR A 437 -10.68 -15.64 16.77
N TYR A 438 -10.33 -14.36 16.92
CA TYR A 438 -9.49 -13.85 18.00
C TYR A 438 -10.18 -12.66 18.67
N ARG A 439 -9.91 -12.47 19.97
CA ARG A 439 -10.42 -11.29 20.65
C ARG A 439 -9.63 -10.05 20.25
N GLU A 440 -10.29 -9.08 19.67
CA GLU A 440 -9.79 -7.73 19.46
C GLU A 440 -9.89 -6.94 20.77
N ASP A 441 -8.75 -6.53 21.35
CA ASP A 441 -8.70 -5.62 22.51
C ASP A 441 -8.52 -4.18 22.03
N ARG A 442 -9.61 -3.52 21.65
CA ARG A 442 -9.58 -2.17 21.10
C ARG A 442 -8.94 -1.15 22.03
N ALA A 443 -9.14 -1.28 23.35
CA ALA A 443 -8.51 -0.39 24.32
C ALA A 443 -6.99 -0.51 24.33
N LEU A 444 -6.45 -1.72 24.16
CA LEU A 444 -5.02 -1.95 24.03
C LEU A 444 -4.51 -1.53 22.65
N GLY A 445 -5.25 -1.84 21.58
CA GLY A 445 -4.96 -1.43 20.21
C GLY A 445 -4.80 0.09 20.10
N THR A 446 -5.75 0.85 20.61
CA THR A 446 -5.68 2.33 20.66
C THR A 446 -4.44 2.83 21.37
N LYS A 447 -4.07 2.25 22.54
CA LYS A 447 -2.85 2.65 23.26
C LYS A 447 -1.58 2.39 22.45
N ARG A 448 -1.53 1.26 21.77
CA ARG A 448 -0.39 0.89 20.91
C ARG A 448 -0.34 1.77 19.67
N ALA A 449 -1.47 2.03 19.01
CA ALA A 449 -1.54 2.93 17.86
C ALA A 449 -1.10 4.36 18.22
N ARG A 450 -1.51 4.87 19.40
CA ARG A 450 -1.03 6.18 19.91
C ARG A 450 0.49 6.21 20.14
N ALA A 451 1.07 5.10 20.63
CA ALA A 451 2.52 5.00 20.80
C ALA A 451 3.25 4.86 19.45
N ALA A 452 2.60 4.17 18.50
CA ALA A 452 3.13 3.92 17.18
C ALA A 452 3.32 5.22 16.39
N ILE A 453 2.31 6.08 16.31
CA ILE A 453 2.46 7.36 15.60
C ILE A 453 3.52 8.27 16.25
N MET A 454 3.62 8.27 17.58
CA MET A 454 4.70 9.02 18.25
C MET A 454 6.08 8.48 17.92
N MET A 455 6.21 7.17 17.72
CA MET A 455 7.46 6.55 17.30
C MET A 455 7.76 6.89 15.84
N GLU A 456 6.79 6.74 14.95
CA GLU A 456 6.91 7.03 13.52
C GLU A 456 7.38 8.47 13.27
N MET A 457 6.72 9.45 13.90
CA MET A 457 7.09 10.87 13.78
C MET A 457 8.43 11.23 14.45
N ALA A 458 9.00 10.36 15.26
CA ALA A 458 10.33 10.55 15.84
C ALA A 458 11.46 9.96 14.98
N LEU A 459 11.13 9.17 13.97
CA LEU A 459 12.11 8.58 13.05
C LEU A 459 12.50 9.59 11.96
N PRO A 460 13.74 9.58 11.48
CA PRO A 460 14.15 10.43 10.37
C PRO A 460 13.60 9.89 9.04
N GLY A 461 13.05 10.75 8.21
CA GLY A 461 12.45 10.37 6.92
C GLY A 461 11.00 10.81 6.78
N SER A 462 10.36 10.42 5.69
CA SER A 462 8.96 10.75 5.41
C SER A 462 8.02 9.77 6.08
N ALA A 463 6.90 10.27 6.62
CA ALA A 463 5.83 9.46 7.20
C ALA A 463 4.59 9.47 6.31
N TYR A 464 3.97 8.33 6.15
CA TYR A 464 2.78 8.15 5.33
C TYR A 464 1.60 7.71 6.21
N VAL A 465 0.64 8.60 6.39
CA VAL A 465 -0.56 8.41 7.21
C VAL A 465 -1.74 8.05 6.32
N TYR A 466 -2.35 6.91 6.52
CA TYR A 466 -3.54 6.50 5.77
C TYR A 466 -4.80 7.11 6.36
N GLN A 467 -5.73 7.58 5.51
CA GLN A 467 -7.02 8.14 5.94
C GLN A 467 -7.74 7.27 6.99
N GLY A 468 -8.20 7.92 8.07
CA GLY A 468 -8.83 7.27 9.22
C GLY A 468 -7.85 6.75 10.28
N GLU A 469 -6.56 6.76 10.01
CA GLU A 469 -5.51 6.46 10.99
C GLU A 469 -5.50 7.50 12.11
N GLU A 470 -5.63 8.76 11.72
CA GLU A 470 -5.73 9.91 12.61
C GLU A 470 -6.99 9.89 13.49
N LEU A 471 -8.01 9.15 13.10
CA LEU A 471 -9.21 8.90 13.90
C LEU A 471 -9.06 7.64 14.78
N GLY A 472 -7.98 6.88 14.64
CA GLY A 472 -7.82 5.60 15.32
C GLY A 472 -8.78 4.51 14.88
N LEU A 473 -9.27 4.58 13.64
CA LEU A 473 -10.21 3.60 13.10
C LEU A 473 -9.63 2.18 13.11
N PHE A 474 -10.46 1.24 13.51
CA PHE A 474 -10.21 -0.19 13.41
C PHE A 474 -10.67 -0.71 12.06
N GLU A 475 -10.23 -1.91 11.74
CA GLU A 475 -10.67 -2.65 10.55
C GLU A 475 -12.13 -3.06 10.69
N VAL A 476 -12.89 -3.00 9.60
CA VAL A 476 -14.27 -3.50 9.53
C VAL A 476 -14.25 -4.92 9.00
N ALA A 477 -14.30 -5.90 9.90
CA ALA A 477 -14.13 -7.30 9.55
C ALA A 477 -15.41 -7.99 9.06
N ASP A 478 -16.55 -7.48 9.46
CA ASP A 478 -17.86 -8.13 9.34
C ASP A 478 -18.73 -7.60 8.20
N ILE A 479 -18.13 -6.84 7.25
CA ILE A 479 -18.83 -6.45 6.01
C ILE A 479 -19.49 -7.69 5.38
N PRO A 480 -20.79 -7.64 5.05
CA PRO A 480 -21.47 -8.75 4.37
C PRO A 480 -20.76 -9.16 3.08
N TRP A 481 -20.66 -10.46 2.84
CA TRP A 481 -19.93 -10.99 1.67
C TRP A 481 -20.45 -10.50 0.32
N ASP A 482 -21.72 -10.19 0.22
CA ASP A 482 -22.39 -9.67 -0.98
C ASP A 482 -22.20 -8.16 -1.18
N GLU A 483 -21.64 -7.47 -0.18
CA GLU A 483 -21.29 -6.05 -0.25
C GLU A 483 -19.79 -5.80 -0.44
N LEU A 484 -18.96 -6.87 -0.50
CA LEU A 484 -17.55 -6.76 -0.77
C LEU A 484 -17.27 -6.41 -2.24
N GLU A 485 -16.35 -5.51 -2.48
CA GLU A 485 -15.94 -5.04 -3.80
C GLU A 485 -14.56 -5.59 -4.23
N ASP A 486 -13.69 -5.94 -3.28
CA ASP A 486 -12.32 -6.37 -3.54
C ASP A 486 -12.26 -7.67 -4.36
N PRO A 487 -11.56 -7.70 -5.52
CA PRO A 487 -11.45 -8.89 -6.37
C PRO A 487 -10.83 -10.08 -5.65
N SER A 488 -9.98 -9.88 -4.66
CA SER A 488 -9.37 -10.97 -3.90
C SER A 488 -10.39 -11.78 -3.11
N ALA A 489 -11.50 -11.17 -2.65
CA ALA A 489 -12.58 -11.85 -1.97
C ALA A 489 -13.42 -12.73 -2.91
N TRP A 490 -13.60 -12.29 -4.17
CA TRP A 490 -14.47 -12.96 -5.14
C TRP A 490 -13.75 -14.02 -5.96
N ARG A 491 -12.52 -13.75 -6.41
CA ARG A 491 -11.78 -14.64 -7.31
C ARG A 491 -11.23 -15.88 -6.63
N THR A 492 -10.87 -15.80 -5.36
CA THR A 492 -10.43 -16.97 -4.60
C THR A 492 -11.58 -17.90 -4.23
N SER A 493 -12.82 -17.56 -4.60
CA SER A 493 -14.08 -18.17 -4.20
C SER A 493 -14.27 -18.19 -2.68
N ARG A 494 -15.48 -17.94 -2.21
CA ARG A 494 -15.90 -17.89 -0.79
C ARG A 494 -15.42 -19.05 0.12
N SER A 495 -14.67 -19.98 -0.43
CA SER A 495 -14.05 -21.10 0.30
C SER A 495 -12.62 -20.83 0.77
N ALA A 496 -12.09 -19.59 0.52
CA ALA A 496 -10.69 -19.57 0.33
C ALA A 496 -9.85 -18.88 1.40
N SER A 497 -9.08 -17.88 1.00
CA SER A 497 -7.90 -17.54 1.76
C SER A 497 -7.95 -16.12 2.31
N THR A 498 -8.90 -15.30 1.81
CA THR A 498 -9.00 -13.89 2.22
C THR A 498 -10.42 -13.34 2.04
N LYS A 499 -10.77 -12.36 2.86
CA LYS A 499 -11.99 -11.54 2.73
C LYS A 499 -11.72 -10.24 1.95
N GLY A 500 -10.50 -10.05 1.49
CA GLY A 500 -10.11 -8.85 0.75
C GLY A 500 -9.65 -7.70 1.66
N ARG A 501 -9.63 -6.50 1.09
CA ARG A 501 -9.09 -5.27 1.68
C ARG A 501 -10.18 -4.24 2.02
N ASP A 502 -11.45 -4.54 1.76
CA ASP A 502 -12.55 -3.58 1.92
C ASP A 502 -12.71 -3.05 3.35
N GLY A 503 -12.33 -3.85 4.35
CA GLY A 503 -12.42 -3.46 5.75
C GLY A 503 -11.61 -2.21 6.13
N CYS A 504 -10.50 -1.93 5.44
CA CYS A 504 -9.76 -0.69 5.62
C CYS A 504 -10.20 0.45 4.66
N ARG A 505 -11.09 0.16 3.70
CA ARG A 505 -11.56 1.08 2.65
C ARG A 505 -12.95 1.66 2.91
N VAL A 506 -13.57 1.33 4.02
CA VAL A 506 -14.89 1.87 4.41
C VAL A 506 -14.84 3.39 4.49
N PRO A 507 -15.86 4.11 3.96
CA PRO A 507 -15.93 5.57 3.97
C PRO A 507 -15.75 6.22 5.34
N LEU A 508 -15.04 7.36 5.39
CA LEU A 508 -14.72 8.07 6.64
C LEU A 508 -15.96 8.66 7.33
N PRO A 509 -16.02 8.59 8.67
CA PRO A 509 -17.05 9.26 9.44
C PRO A 509 -16.67 10.72 9.75
N TRP A 510 -17.47 11.67 9.30
CA TRP A 510 -17.27 13.10 9.54
C TRP A 510 -18.15 13.67 10.66
N VAL A 511 -19.41 13.19 10.77
CA VAL A 511 -20.43 13.76 11.64
C VAL A 511 -21.21 12.65 12.35
N ALA A 512 -21.05 12.53 13.66
CA ALA A 512 -21.70 11.48 14.46
C ALA A 512 -23.24 11.55 14.48
N ALA A 513 -23.81 12.75 14.29
CA ALA A 513 -25.26 12.94 14.31
C ALA A 513 -25.96 12.38 13.06
N ASP A 514 -25.22 12.14 11.97
CA ASP A 514 -25.70 11.56 10.72
C ASP A 514 -25.45 10.04 10.65
N ALA A 515 -25.66 9.36 11.79
CA ALA A 515 -25.49 7.92 11.88
C ALA A 515 -26.57 7.16 11.09
N PRO A 516 -26.22 6.06 10.42
CA PRO A 516 -27.17 5.15 9.80
C PRO A 516 -28.24 4.66 10.78
N GLN A 517 -29.46 4.46 10.31
CA GLN A 517 -30.56 3.91 11.08
C GLN A 517 -30.49 2.39 11.06
N LEU A 518 -30.57 1.77 12.24
CA LEU A 518 -30.54 0.32 12.40
C LEU A 518 -31.97 -0.22 12.45
N ASP A 519 -32.26 -1.28 11.69
CA ASP A 519 -33.54 -1.97 11.76
C ASP A 519 -33.69 -2.76 13.07
N ASP A 520 -32.60 -3.39 13.53
CA ASP A 520 -32.46 -4.05 14.83
C ASP A 520 -31.27 -3.42 15.59
N PRO A 521 -31.38 -3.12 16.88
CA PRO A 521 -30.27 -2.65 17.71
C PRO A 521 -29.05 -3.59 17.73
N ASN A 522 -29.23 -4.86 17.37
CA ASN A 522 -28.15 -5.83 17.27
C ASN A 522 -27.43 -5.79 15.91
N ASP A 523 -28.01 -5.13 14.91
CA ASP A 523 -27.36 -4.97 13.62
C ASP A 523 -26.12 -4.09 13.75
N GLU A 524 -25.09 -4.40 12.98
CA GLU A 524 -23.85 -3.61 12.93
C GLU A 524 -23.95 -2.49 11.90
N PHE A 525 -24.60 -2.76 10.78
CA PHE A 525 -24.78 -1.83 9.67
C PHE A 525 -26.22 -1.34 9.59
N GLY A 526 -26.41 -0.10 9.13
CA GLY A 526 -27.71 0.53 8.97
C GLY A 526 -27.84 1.18 7.60
N HIS A 527 -28.88 1.99 7.44
CA HIS A 527 -29.19 2.70 6.20
C HIS A 527 -29.61 4.16 6.44
N GLY A 528 -29.61 4.96 5.39
CA GLY A 528 -30.16 6.32 5.36
C GLY A 528 -29.28 7.41 5.97
N GLY A 529 -28.17 7.07 6.63
CA GLY A 529 -27.15 8.02 7.09
C GLY A 529 -25.77 7.56 6.62
N SER A 530 -24.80 8.45 6.67
CA SER A 530 -23.43 8.16 6.20
C SER A 530 -22.36 8.72 7.11
N PHE A 531 -22.70 9.04 8.35
CA PHE A 531 -21.83 9.80 9.26
C PHE A 531 -21.27 11.08 8.62
N GLY A 532 -22.05 11.73 7.75
CA GLY A 532 -21.63 12.93 7.03
C GLY A 532 -20.61 12.67 5.91
N PHE A 533 -20.39 11.43 5.51
CA PHE A 533 -19.61 11.12 4.31
C PHE A 533 -20.27 11.68 3.05
N SER A 534 -21.55 11.41 2.84
CA SER A 534 -22.39 12.01 1.81
C SER A 534 -23.18 13.22 2.35
N PRO A 535 -23.72 14.09 1.48
CA PRO A 535 -24.70 15.12 1.88
C PRO A 535 -25.92 14.52 2.58
N ALA A 536 -26.51 15.26 3.52
CA ALA A 536 -27.65 14.77 4.32
C ALA A 536 -28.91 14.43 3.49
N ASP A 537 -29.02 14.90 2.25
CA ASP A 537 -30.09 14.60 1.30
C ASP A 537 -29.67 13.57 0.23
N ALA A 538 -28.51 12.94 0.40
CA ALA A 538 -28.06 11.86 -0.48
C ALA A 538 -29.09 10.72 -0.52
N LYS A 539 -29.22 10.11 -1.69
CA LYS A 539 -30.14 9.00 -1.92
C LYS A 539 -29.44 7.67 -2.16
N ALA A 540 -28.17 7.73 -2.49
CA ALA A 540 -27.32 6.57 -2.60
C ALA A 540 -26.69 6.28 -1.24
N GLU A 541 -26.66 5.02 -0.88
CA GLU A 541 -25.86 4.55 0.27
C GLU A 541 -24.36 4.64 -0.08
N PRO A 542 -23.48 4.79 0.93
CA PRO A 542 -22.04 4.66 0.71
C PRO A 542 -21.69 3.32 0.05
N HIS A 543 -20.70 3.33 -0.85
CA HIS A 543 -20.32 2.14 -1.63
C HIS A 543 -19.87 0.93 -0.78
N LEU A 544 -19.40 1.18 0.43
CA LEU A 544 -19.17 0.17 1.48
C LEU A 544 -19.92 0.57 2.74
N PRO A 545 -20.51 -0.38 3.47
CA PRO A 545 -21.34 -0.08 4.63
C PRO A 545 -20.50 0.39 5.81
N GLN A 546 -20.95 1.44 6.48
CA GLN A 546 -20.31 2.01 7.65
C GLN A 546 -20.88 1.40 8.94
N PRO A 547 -20.05 0.80 9.82
CA PRO A 547 -20.54 0.18 11.04
C PRO A 547 -20.98 1.22 12.07
N LYS A 548 -21.97 0.87 12.90
CA LYS A 548 -22.54 1.78 13.93
C LYS A 548 -21.51 2.38 14.90
N TRP A 549 -20.42 1.67 15.16
CA TRP A 549 -19.37 2.14 16.06
C TRP A 549 -18.53 3.29 15.48
N TYR A 550 -18.62 3.57 14.17
CA TYR A 550 -18.00 4.75 13.55
C TYR A 550 -18.45 6.06 14.18
N LYS A 551 -19.64 6.07 14.80
CA LYS A 551 -20.14 7.22 15.54
C LYS A 551 -19.15 7.76 16.58
N ASP A 552 -18.44 6.87 17.27
CA ASP A 552 -17.52 7.24 18.35
C ASP A 552 -16.17 7.75 17.81
N PHE A 553 -15.91 7.56 16.52
CA PHE A 553 -14.69 7.94 15.81
C PHE A 553 -14.92 9.06 14.78
N ALA A 554 -16.13 9.64 14.73
CA ALA A 554 -16.42 10.70 13.78
C ALA A 554 -15.56 11.95 14.05
N VAL A 555 -15.18 12.64 12.97
CA VAL A 555 -14.28 13.81 13.04
C VAL A 555 -14.79 14.89 14.00
N ASP A 556 -16.08 15.12 14.07
CA ASP A 556 -16.68 16.11 14.99
C ASP A 556 -16.52 15.68 16.46
N VAL A 557 -16.67 14.40 16.78
CA VAL A 557 -16.45 13.83 18.13
C VAL A 557 -14.97 13.89 18.50
N GLU A 558 -14.10 13.37 17.63
CA GLU A 558 -12.64 13.37 17.84
C GLU A 558 -12.09 14.79 17.97
N SER A 559 -12.60 15.75 17.19
CA SER A 559 -12.17 17.16 17.28
C SER A 559 -12.53 17.81 18.61
N ALA A 560 -13.62 17.40 19.24
CA ALA A 560 -14.11 17.96 20.51
C ALA A 560 -13.36 17.39 21.74
N ASP A 561 -12.76 16.21 21.65
CA ASP A 561 -12.01 15.57 22.73
C ASP A 561 -10.52 15.90 22.63
N PRO A 562 -9.93 16.67 23.58
CA PRO A 562 -8.51 17.02 23.55
C PRO A 562 -7.57 15.80 23.68
N ASP A 563 -8.05 14.68 24.19
CA ASP A 563 -7.30 13.45 24.38
C ASP A 563 -7.54 12.41 23.26
N SER A 564 -8.30 12.77 22.22
CA SER A 564 -8.59 11.94 21.07
C SER A 564 -7.36 11.54 20.26
N MET A 565 -7.52 10.58 19.35
CA MET A 565 -6.47 10.20 18.39
C MET A 565 -6.21 11.37 17.42
N LEU A 566 -7.24 11.99 16.85
CA LEU A 566 -7.12 13.12 15.94
C LEU A 566 -6.33 14.28 16.55
N ASN A 567 -6.61 14.64 17.78
CA ASN A 567 -5.88 15.70 18.45
C ASN A 567 -4.45 15.28 18.86
N LEU A 568 -4.18 13.99 19.02
CA LEU A 568 -2.79 13.50 19.12
C LEU A 568 -2.06 13.69 17.79
N TYR A 569 -2.63 13.26 16.65
CA TYR A 569 -2.02 13.43 15.33
C TYR A 569 -1.73 14.91 15.04
N ARG A 570 -2.67 15.80 15.27
CA ARG A 570 -2.45 17.26 15.13
C ARG A 570 -1.29 17.80 15.96
N ARG A 571 -1.02 17.21 17.13
CA ARG A 571 0.10 17.64 17.98
C ARG A 571 1.45 17.06 17.55
N VAL A 572 1.47 15.86 16.99
CA VAL A 572 2.73 15.22 16.60
C VAL A 572 3.16 15.60 15.18
N LEU A 573 2.20 16.04 14.34
CA LEU A 573 2.46 16.56 12.99
C LEU A 573 2.80 18.07 13.01
N ALA A 574 2.44 18.82 14.06
CA ALA A 574 2.77 20.25 14.22
C ALA A 574 4.20 20.45 14.73
#